data_1a85fde84b83994231d2c8ada211d465
#
_entry.id   1a85fde84b83994231d2c8ada211d465
#
_cell.length_a   1.000
_cell.length_b   1.000
_cell.length_c   1.000
_cell.angle_alpha   90.00
_cell.angle_beta   90.00
_cell.angle_gamma   90.00
#
_symmetry.space_group_name_H-M   'P 1'
#
loop_
_entity.id
_entity.type
_entity.pdbx_description
1 polymer ?
#
loop_
_entity_poly.entity_id
_entity_poly.type
_entity_poly.pdbx_seq_one_letter_code
_entity_poly.pdbx_strand_id
1 'polypeptide(L)' 'MIQEKLVISDTNILLDLISVDMLEDFFSLPCDFSTTDFVISEIIHPAQIKAIEKYTKLKKLDIVS' A
#
# COMPACT_ATOMS: atom_id res chain seq x y z
N MET A 1 10.00 19.17 -9.64
CA MET A 1 9.46 17.92 -10.20
C MET A 1 8.14 17.61 -9.51
N ILE A 2 7.11 17.34 -10.29
CA ILE A 2 5.79 17.03 -9.75
C ILE A 2 5.71 15.55 -9.48
N GLN A 3 5.41 15.20 -8.24
CA GLN A 3 5.21 13.82 -7.84
C GLN A 3 3.72 13.51 -7.87
N GLU A 4 3.35 12.45 -8.57
CA GLU A 4 1.95 12.08 -8.68
C GLU A 4 1.46 11.44 -7.38
N LYS A 5 0.20 11.71 -7.07
CA LYS A 5 -0.47 11.05 -5.95
C LYS A 5 -1.34 9.92 -6.49
N LEU A 6 -1.17 8.75 -5.90
CA LEU A 6 -1.97 7.59 -6.28
C LEU A 6 -2.73 7.10 -5.05
N VAL A 7 -4.05 7.07 -5.17
CA VAL A 7 -4.91 6.59 -4.08
C VAL A 7 -5.34 5.17 -4.39
N ILE A 8 -5.02 4.26 -3.49
CA ILE A 8 -5.41 2.86 -3.62
C ILE A 8 -6.74 2.69 -2.87
N SER A 9 -7.81 2.52 -3.62
CA SER A 9 -9.16 2.41 -3.06
C SER A 9 -9.71 1.00 -3.08
N ASP A 10 -8.96 0.06 -3.66
CA ASP A 10 -9.39 -1.34 -3.78
C ASP A 10 -8.37 -2.24 -3.09
N THR A 11 -8.83 -2.99 -2.09
CA THR A 11 -7.99 -3.93 -1.35
C THR A 11 -7.38 -4.99 -2.26
N ASN A 12 -8.08 -5.37 -3.32
CA ASN A 12 -7.61 -6.40 -4.25
C ASN A 12 -6.29 -6.02 -4.91
N ILE A 13 -6.06 -4.73 -5.15
CA ILE A 13 -4.80 -4.27 -5.73
C ILE A 13 -3.64 -4.61 -4.79
N LEU A 14 -3.79 -4.33 -3.51
CA LEU A 14 -2.76 -4.62 -2.52
C LEU A 14 -2.57 -6.13 -2.37
N LEU A 15 -3.66 -6.88 -2.31
CA LEU A 15 -3.58 -8.33 -2.17
C LEU A 15 -2.91 -8.98 -3.36
N ASP A 16 -3.19 -8.50 -4.56
CA ASP A 16 -2.55 -9.00 -5.77
C ASP A 16 -1.04 -8.73 -5.75
N LEU A 17 -0.65 -7.53 -5.35
CA LEU A 17 0.77 -7.17 -5.27
C LEU A 17 1.51 -8.02 -4.25
N ILE A 18 0.87 -8.31 -3.11
CA ILE A 18 1.45 -9.19 -2.10
C ILE A 18 1.58 -10.61 -2.66
N SER A 19 0.56 -11.07 -3.36
CA SER A 19 0.52 -12.42 -3.90
C SER A 19 1.61 -12.70 -4.92
N VAL A 20 1.94 -11.70 -5.75
CA VAL A 20 2.98 -11.83 -6.76
C VAL A 20 4.33 -11.27 -6.29
N ASP A 21 4.41 -10.86 -5.03
CA ASP A 21 5.64 -10.34 -4.41
C ASP A 21 6.21 -9.12 -5.16
N MET A 22 5.34 -8.19 -5.53
CA MET A 22 5.72 -6.99 -6.27
C MET A 22 5.50 -5.69 -5.48
N LEU A 23 5.29 -5.79 -4.17
CA LEU A 23 5.08 -4.59 -3.35
C LEU A 23 6.30 -3.67 -3.39
N GLU A 24 7.50 -4.24 -3.29
CA GLU A 24 8.71 -3.44 -3.29
C GLU A 24 8.86 -2.66 -4.59
N ASP A 25 8.65 -3.31 -5.72
CA ASP A 25 8.71 -2.66 -7.01
C ASP A 25 7.65 -1.58 -7.15
N PHE A 26 6.45 -1.88 -6.69
CA PHE A 26 5.34 -0.94 -6.77
C PHE A 26 5.62 0.32 -5.95
N PHE A 27 6.04 0.17 -4.71
CA PHE A 27 6.29 1.31 -3.83
C PHE A 27 7.63 2.01 -4.10
N SER A 28 8.43 1.48 -5.01
CA SER A 28 9.66 2.15 -5.44
C SER A 28 9.39 3.17 -6.54
N LEU A 29 8.18 3.19 -7.10
CA LEU A 29 7.82 4.18 -8.10
C LEU A 29 7.84 5.59 -7.51
N PRO A 30 8.17 6.62 -8.31
CA PRO A 30 8.26 8.00 -7.84
C PRO A 30 6.87 8.64 -7.68
N CYS A 31 6.06 8.06 -6.81
CA CYS A 31 4.70 8.52 -6.55
C CYS A 31 4.47 8.54 -5.05
N ASP A 32 3.54 9.38 -4.63
CA ASP A 32 3.02 9.36 -3.27
C ASP A 32 1.81 8.44 -3.24
N PHE A 33 1.92 7.34 -2.51
CA PHE A 33 0.83 6.39 -2.41
C PHE A 33 0.04 6.63 -1.14
N SER A 34 -1.27 6.55 -1.25
CA SER A 34 -2.16 6.63 -0.09
C SER A 34 -3.30 5.64 -0.24
N THR A 35 -3.84 5.22 0.89
CA THR A 35 -4.99 4.35 0.93
C THR A 35 -5.85 4.75 2.12
N THR A 36 -7.00 4.13 2.28
CA THR A 36 -7.89 4.43 3.39
C THR A 36 -7.79 3.38 4.47
N ASP A 37 -8.14 3.75 5.69
CA ASP A 37 -8.20 2.79 6.78
C ASP A 37 -9.25 1.71 6.51
N PHE A 38 -10.27 2.01 5.73
CA PHE A 38 -11.27 1.04 5.31
C PHE A 38 -10.62 -0.10 4.50
N VAL A 39 -9.75 0.25 3.54
CA VAL A 39 -9.02 -0.73 2.74
C VAL A 39 -8.11 -1.57 3.63
N ILE A 40 -7.39 -0.92 4.54
CA ILE A 40 -6.50 -1.62 5.45
C ILE A 40 -7.26 -2.57 6.37
N SER A 41 -8.44 -2.17 6.81
CA SER A 41 -9.26 -2.99 7.70
C SER A 41 -9.76 -4.29 7.04
N GLU A 42 -9.79 -4.32 5.72
CA GLU A 42 -10.16 -5.53 4.99
C GLU A 42 -9.02 -6.54 4.91
N ILE A 43 -7.80 -6.12 5.22
CA ILE A 43 -6.64 -7.00 5.22
C ILE A 43 -6.54 -7.63 6.61
N ILE A 44 -6.83 -8.91 6.70
CA ILE A 44 -6.92 -9.61 7.99
C ILE A 44 -5.77 -10.60 8.21
N HIS A 45 -5.04 -10.95 7.15
CA HIS A 45 -3.96 -11.93 7.25
C HIS A 45 -2.72 -11.29 7.88
N PRO A 46 -2.17 -11.85 8.98
CA PRO A 46 -1.04 -11.21 9.67
C PRO A 46 0.16 -10.94 8.78
N ALA A 47 0.49 -11.87 7.90
CA ALA A 47 1.63 -11.69 7.00
C ALA A 47 1.42 -10.53 6.03
N GLN A 48 0.18 -10.37 5.56
CA GLN A 48 -0.16 -9.26 4.67
C GLN A 48 -0.16 -7.93 5.41
N ILE A 49 -0.65 -7.92 6.64
CA ILE A 49 -0.63 -6.72 7.48
C ILE A 49 0.81 -6.26 7.70
N LYS A 50 1.71 -7.20 8.00
CA LYS A 50 3.12 -6.86 8.21
C LYS A 50 3.77 -6.30 6.95
N ALA A 51 3.43 -6.85 5.80
CA ALA A 51 3.96 -6.36 4.53
C ALA A 51 3.54 -4.90 4.29
N ILE A 52 2.28 -4.57 4.56
CA ILE A 52 1.78 -3.22 4.39
C ILE A 52 2.38 -2.27 5.44
N GLU A 53 2.49 -2.71 6.70
CA GLU A 53 3.05 -1.90 7.77
C GLU A 53 4.48 -1.47 7.48
N LYS A 54 5.25 -2.34 6.82
CA LYS A 54 6.62 -2.00 6.44
C LYS A 54 6.65 -0.72 5.62
N TYR A 55 5.74 -0.59 4.67
CA TYR A 55 5.72 0.56 3.77
C TYR A 55 5.12 1.81 4.41
N THR A 56 4.21 1.64 5.38
CA THR A 56 3.74 2.79 6.14
C THR A 56 4.83 3.34 7.04
N LYS A 57 5.63 2.48 7.63
CA LYS A 57 6.76 2.90 8.47
C LYS A 57 7.83 3.60 7.65
N LEU A 58 8.04 3.18 6.41
CA LEU A 58 8.99 3.82 5.50
C LEU A 58 8.44 5.11 4.89
N LYS A 59 7.21 5.48 5.23
CA LYS A 59 6.50 6.65 4.69
C LYS A 59 6.31 6.56 3.18
N LYS A 60 6.24 5.35 2.66
CA LYS A 60 5.94 5.10 1.26
C LYS A 60 4.45 5.01 1.00
N LEU A 61 3.69 4.70 2.03
CA LEU A 61 2.24 4.56 1.95
C LEU A 61 1.60 5.35 3.10
N ASP A 62 0.69 6.24 2.74
CA ASP A 62 -0.07 7.04 3.70
C ASP A 62 -1.44 6.40 3.91
N ILE A 63 -1.89 6.36 5.15
CA ILE A 63 -3.23 5.85 5.47
C ILE A 63 -4.09 7.03 5.87
N VAL A 64 -5.15 7.24 5.13
CA VAL A 64 -6.09 8.34 5.35
C VAL A 64 -7.39 7.77 5.90
N SER A 65 -7.91 8.41 6.90
CA SER A 65 -9.19 7.99 7.48
C SER A 65 -10.38 8.82 6.97
#